data_65f0cc01e636ef4a0b07cfabe0958382
#
_entry.id   65f0cc01e636ef4a0b07cfabe0958382
#
_cell.length_a   1.000
_cell.length_b   1.000
_cell.length_c   1.000
_cell.angle_alpha   90.00
_cell.angle_beta   90.00
_cell.angle_gamma   90.00
#
_symmetry.space_group_name_H-M   'P 1'
#
loop_
_entity.id
_entity.type
_entity.pdbx_description
1 polymer ?
#
loop_
_entity_poly.entity_id
_entity_poly.type
_entity_poly.pdbx_seq_one_letter_code
_entity_poly.pdbx_strand_id
1 'polypeptide(L)'
;IGVNAGSLDPDLLMKYGGPTPEAMVESAAKEIALLEEWGFEEIVVSLKSSDVMDTIKAYLLFAQRFPYPTHVGVTEAGPPPEGIVWSAIGIGAVLAHGVGDTIRVSLATDPVEEVKVGKMILRALGLRREGVRIIACPSCGRCEVDLFELVEQVKARVGHIVEPLDIAVMGCLPTGEKVMTENGPKAINALREGERVLTHEGSFATVTQVLVHHFHGELLEIKPHGVPPLRLTPNHPVYAIVCDGKVKGGRKRWENMASVVTNGHKPQWYLAEAVNRDFVLLYPIVQGEYPVECVPEAPEFVVDEDFLTLTACYVAEGSLSGTEEKPNQIFLSFGKNETELTERVLAILQRYGISASERVRNDRNTREVIIHSTALASLFDRLLGRRSENKRLPTWMLTLPKSQQVILLRTLWQCDGYIGKVRGYWRATYVTVSPTLAAQVHQLLLRQGIAASLREQRQAHRQVAYAITVSQIDALQRFTELLSITGCQLTTAERKQRTGCIAVDDRYLYLPVERVRFVPYHGVVYNLEVAGAQTYVGSFAIVHNCVVNGPGEARIADLGIAAGRGKAALFVEGEVVRTIQEGDIVEALVALAEEIAEKRRKEKEQMTDDK
;
A
#
# COMPACT_ATOMS: atom_id res chain seq x y z
N ILE A 1 48.96 21.90 0.66
CA ILE A 1 48.64 22.84 -0.43
C ILE A 1 47.18 23.19 -0.34
N GLY A 2 46.84 24.48 -0.34
CA GLY A 2 45.45 24.94 -0.25
C GLY A 2 45.10 25.88 -1.40
N VAL A 3 44.28 25.41 -2.32
CA VAL A 3 43.76 26.20 -3.44
C VAL A 3 42.32 26.62 -3.16
N ASN A 4 42.06 27.92 -3.23
CA ASN A 4 40.70 28.48 -3.16
C ASN A 4 40.35 29.16 -4.49
N ALA A 5 39.14 28.96 -4.99
CA ALA A 5 38.67 29.57 -6.23
C ALA A 5 38.81 31.10 -6.26
N GLY A 6 38.58 31.76 -5.11
CA GLY A 6 38.70 33.22 -4.97
C GLY A 6 40.12 33.79 -4.91
N SER A 7 41.17 32.96 -4.87
CA SER A 7 42.57 33.38 -4.75
C SER A 7 43.50 32.70 -5.76
N LEU A 8 43.00 32.34 -6.92
CA LEU A 8 43.77 31.77 -8.01
C LEU A 8 44.67 32.82 -8.67
N ASP A 9 45.81 32.33 -9.21
CA ASP A 9 46.75 33.12 -10.00
C ASP A 9 46.03 33.82 -11.16
N PRO A 10 46.23 35.14 -11.37
CA PRO A 10 45.63 35.88 -12.47
C PRO A 10 45.90 35.26 -13.86
N ASP A 11 47.04 34.65 -14.07
CA ASP A 11 47.36 33.99 -15.34
C ASP A 11 46.49 32.75 -15.58
N LEU A 12 46.15 32.01 -14.51
CA LEU A 12 45.23 30.89 -14.60
C LEU A 12 43.80 31.34 -14.82
N LEU A 13 43.38 32.43 -14.17
CA LEU A 13 42.05 33.02 -14.39
C LEU A 13 41.87 33.48 -15.84
N MET A 14 42.91 34.10 -16.44
CA MET A 14 42.90 34.50 -17.85
C MET A 14 42.88 33.28 -18.79
N LYS A 15 43.69 32.26 -18.48
CA LYS A 15 43.78 31.04 -19.30
C LYS A 15 42.48 30.27 -19.37
N TYR A 16 41.75 30.16 -18.26
CA TYR A 16 40.51 29.35 -18.16
C TYR A 16 39.22 30.18 -18.21
N GLY A 17 39.32 31.49 -18.29
CA GLY A 17 38.17 32.40 -18.32
C GLY A 17 37.46 32.55 -16.99
N GLY A 18 38.09 32.12 -15.87
CA GLY A 18 37.56 32.20 -14.52
C GLY A 18 38.07 31.13 -13.57
N PRO A 19 37.56 31.07 -12.35
CA PRO A 19 38.00 30.10 -11.32
C PRO A 19 37.35 28.71 -11.54
N THR A 20 37.64 28.08 -12.67
CA THR A 20 37.10 26.76 -13.02
C THR A 20 37.78 25.63 -12.26
N PRO A 21 37.16 24.43 -12.17
CA PRO A 21 37.75 23.23 -11.59
C PRO A 21 39.13 22.91 -12.19
N GLU A 22 39.30 23.08 -13.50
CA GLU A 22 40.55 22.85 -14.21
C GLU A 22 41.63 23.84 -13.80
N ALA A 23 41.27 25.13 -13.61
CA ALA A 23 42.19 26.16 -13.12
C ALA A 23 42.67 25.87 -11.70
N MET A 24 41.75 25.39 -10.83
CA MET A 24 42.10 25.00 -9.45
C MET A 24 43.06 23.82 -9.42
N VAL A 25 42.83 22.79 -10.25
CA VAL A 25 43.69 21.60 -10.33
C VAL A 25 45.05 21.97 -10.92
N GLU A 26 45.11 22.84 -11.93
CA GLU A 26 46.39 23.30 -12.47
C GLU A 26 47.18 24.14 -11.45
N SER A 27 46.52 24.97 -10.64
CA SER A 27 47.15 25.70 -9.54
C SER A 27 47.79 24.73 -8.54
N ALA A 28 47.02 23.69 -8.11
CA ALA A 28 47.57 22.66 -7.23
C ALA A 28 48.76 21.92 -7.86
N ALA A 29 48.69 21.60 -9.15
CA ALA A 29 49.73 20.90 -9.87
C ALA A 29 51.06 21.70 -9.89
N LYS A 30 51.02 23.03 -10.06
CA LYS A 30 52.20 23.89 -10.01
C LYS A 30 52.87 23.86 -8.63
N GLU A 31 52.08 23.93 -7.58
CA GLU A 31 52.58 23.87 -6.20
C GLU A 31 53.15 22.48 -5.85
N ILE A 32 52.52 21.42 -6.32
CA ILE A 32 53.00 20.03 -6.15
C ILE A 32 54.36 19.89 -6.84
N ALA A 33 54.46 20.27 -8.13
CA ALA A 33 55.70 20.15 -8.88
C ALA A 33 56.86 20.90 -8.21
N LEU A 34 56.58 22.06 -7.63
CA LEU A 34 57.60 22.83 -6.89
C LEU A 34 58.08 22.07 -5.65
N LEU A 35 57.21 21.41 -4.90
CA LEU A 35 57.60 20.63 -3.72
C LEU A 35 58.32 19.34 -4.09
N GLU A 36 57.87 18.66 -5.14
CA GLU A 36 58.52 17.46 -5.69
C GLU A 36 59.95 17.75 -6.19
N GLU A 37 60.19 18.93 -6.80
CA GLU A 37 61.55 19.39 -7.21
C GLU A 37 62.47 19.46 -6.01
N TRP A 38 61.95 19.79 -4.83
CA TRP A 38 62.75 19.83 -3.57
C TRP A 38 62.78 18.49 -2.84
N GLY A 39 62.23 17.42 -3.43
CA GLY A 39 62.13 16.06 -2.85
C GLY A 39 61.14 15.91 -1.70
N PHE A 40 60.15 16.78 -1.64
CA PHE A 40 59.14 16.75 -0.60
C PHE A 40 57.81 16.15 -1.14
N GLU A 41 57.46 14.95 -0.66
CA GLU A 41 56.32 14.18 -1.15
C GLU A 41 55.19 14.02 -0.10
N GLU A 42 55.39 14.43 1.15
CA GLU A 42 54.36 14.36 2.21
C GLU A 42 53.39 15.55 2.07
N ILE A 43 52.56 15.46 1.03
CA ILE A 43 51.65 16.53 0.60
C ILE A 43 50.19 16.13 0.85
N VAL A 44 49.40 17.05 1.37
CA VAL A 44 47.92 16.98 1.36
C VAL A 44 47.36 18.17 0.61
N VAL A 45 46.35 17.97 -0.19
CA VAL A 45 45.79 19.01 -1.08
C VAL A 45 44.34 19.32 -0.76
N SER A 46 43.98 20.60 -0.76
CA SER A 46 42.60 21.05 -0.67
C SER A 46 42.25 21.98 -1.83
N LEU A 47 41.11 21.72 -2.46
CA LEU A 47 40.57 22.44 -3.61
C LEU A 47 39.17 22.96 -3.27
N LYS A 48 39.06 24.18 -2.75
CA LYS A 48 37.81 24.70 -2.19
C LYS A 48 37.21 25.80 -3.06
N SER A 49 35.94 25.71 -3.36
CA SER A 49 35.12 26.75 -3.94
C SER A 49 33.92 27.03 -3.05
N SER A 50 33.32 28.20 -3.17
CA SER A 50 31.97 28.49 -2.65
C SER A 50 30.87 27.86 -3.52
N ASP A 51 31.21 27.54 -4.79
CA ASP A 51 30.35 26.73 -5.64
C ASP A 51 30.55 25.23 -5.33
N VAL A 52 29.46 24.57 -4.97
CA VAL A 52 29.45 23.16 -4.58
C VAL A 52 29.83 22.25 -5.74
N MET A 53 29.32 22.55 -6.94
CA MET A 53 29.57 21.71 -8.11
C MET A 53 31.00 21.84 -8.61
N ASP A 54 31.58 23.03 -8.54
CA ASP A 54 32.99 23.25 -8.88
C ASP A 54 33.91 22.57 -7.86
N THR A 55 33.58 22.63 -6.58
CA THR A 55 34.30 21.88 -5.53
C THR A 55 34.29 20.39 -5.85
N ILE A 56 33.12 19.77 -6.12
CA ILE A 56 33.02 18.34 -6.43
C ILE A 56 33.87 17.98 -7.66
N LYS A 57 33.73 18.75 -8.75
CA LYS A 57 34.45 18.49 -10.01
C LYS A 57 35.99 18.62 -9.81
N ALA A 58 36.44 19.65 -9.06
CA ALA A 58 37.84 19.86 -8.81
C ALA A 58 38.49 18.68 -8.06
N TYR A 59 37.86 18.19 -6.99
CA TYR A 59 38.38 17.02 -6.26
C TYR A 59 38.36 15.74 -7.09
N LEU A 60 37.31 15.48 -7.86
CA LEU A 60 37.24 14.30 -8.71
C LEU A 60 38.27 14.35 -9.84
N LEU A 61 38.46 15.52 -10.44
CA LEU A 61 39.49 15.73 -11.48
C LEU A 61 40.90 15.59 -10.90
N PHE A 62 41.12 16.10 -9.71
CA PHE A 62 42.42 15.99 -9.01
C PHE A 62 42.76 14.53 -8.71
N ALA A 63 41.83 13.78 -8.14
CA ALA A 63 42.03 12.36 -7.79
C ALA A 63 42.33 11.46 -9.00
N GLN A 64 41.89 11.86 -10.21
CA GLN A 64 42.24 11.14 -11.46
C GLN A 64 43.69 11.39 -11.91
N ARG A 65 44.32 12.46 -11.44
CA ARG A 65 45.62 12.93 -11.93
C ARG A 65 46.75 12.76 -10.94
N PHE A 66 46.45 12.85 -9.64
CA PHE A 66 47.44 12.90 -8.57
C PHE A 66 47.13 11.89 -7.46
N PRO A 67 48.13 11.22 -6.88
CA PRO A 67 47.95 10.22 -5.84
C PRO A 67 47.91 10.82 -4.42
N TYR A 68 47.98 12.13 -4.29
CA TYR A 68 48.08 12.79 -2.99
C TYR A 68 46.75 12.81 -2.22
N PRO A 69 46.79 12.62 -0.89
CA PRO A 69 45.62 12.70 -0.04
C PRO A 69 44.96 14.09 -0.11
N THR A 70 43.64 14.10 0.05
CA THR A 70 42.83 15.31 -0.07
C THR A 70 42.17 15.74 1.23
N HIS A 71 42.12 17.05 1.45
CA HIS A 71 41.38 17.68 2.54
C HIS A 71 40.11 18.35 1.99
N VAL A 72 38.99 17.64 2.08
CA VAL A 72 37.74 18.03 1.40
C VAL A 72 36.93 19.03 2.20
N GLY A 73 36.44 20.08 1.53
CA GLY A 73 35.56 21.07 2.14
C GLY A 73 35.01 22.07 1.13
N VAL A 74 33.87 22.67 1.45
CA VAL A 74 33.30 23.83 0.76
C VAL A 74 33.72 25.07 1.53
N THR A 75 34.20 26.12 0.85
CA THR A 75 34.53 27.38 1.51
C THR A 75 33.33 28.32 1.52
N GLU A 76 33.21 29.12 2.59
CA GLU A 76 32.15 30.14 2.70
C GLU A 76 30.71 29.56 2.48
N ALA A 77 30.42 28.39 3.06
CA ALA A 77 29.13 27.75 2.86
C ALA A 77 27.96 28.54 3.48
N GLY A 78 28.25 29.51 4.36
CA GLY A 78 27.22 30.37 4.96
C GLY A 78 26.72 29.88 6.32
N PRO A 79 25.69 30.55 6.87
CA PRO A 79 25.10 30.17 8.16
C PRO A 79 24.24 28.91 8.04
N PRO A 80 23.96 28.21 9.17
CA PRO A 80 22.91 27.21 9.24
C PRO A 80 21.52 27.85 8.97
N PRO A 81 20.55 27.10 8.35
CA PRO A 81 20.66 25.71 7.87
C PRO A 81 21.28 25.54 6.48
N GLU A 82 21.35 26.60 5.66
CA GLU A 82 21.77 26.54 4.26
C GLU A 82 23.21 26.04 4.13
N GLY A 83 24.14 26.57 4.93
CA GLY A 83 25.54 26.16 4.92
C GLY A 83 25.73 24.68 5.26
N ILE A 84 24.87 24.11 6.09
CA ILE A 84 24.86 22.67 6.40
C ILE A 84 24.54 21.84 5.15
N VAL A 85 23.52 22.25 4.40
CA VAL A 85 23.10 21.55 3.17
C VAL A 85 24.20 21.63 2.11
N TRP A 86 24.82 22.79 1.91
CA TRP A 86 25.89 22.99 0.93
C TRP A 86 27.14 22.19 1.28
N SER A 87 27.54 22.20 2.55
CA SER A 87 28.64 21.38 3.05
C SER A 87 28.37 19.89 2.92
N ALA A 88 27.13 19.45 3.25
CA ALA A 88 26.75 18.06 3.15
C ALA A 88 26.76 17.54 1.71
N ILE A 89 26.31 18.34 0.74
CA ILE A 89 26.31 17.97 -0.68
C ILE A 89 27.78 17.97 -1.20
N GLY A 90 28.54 19.02 -0.98
CA GLY A 90 29.90 19.17 -1.50
C GLY A 90 30.84 18.10 -0.95
N ILE A 91 30.90 17.95 0.37
CA ILE A 91 31.74 16.95 1.03
C ILE A 91 31.19 15.55 0.77
N GLY A 92 29.87 15.36 0.94
CA GLY A 92 29.22 14.06 0.82
C GLY A 92 29.38 13.46 -0.58
N ALA A 93 29.21 14.24 -1.65
CA ALA A 93 29.38 13.75 -3.01
C ALA A 93 30.82 13.30 -3.29
N VAL A 94 31.82 14.07 -2.85
CA VAL A 94 33.24 13.71 -3.04
C VAL A 94 33.56 12.41 -2.31
N LEU A 95 33.15 12.29 -1.03
CA LEU A 95 33.37 11.09 -0.22
C LEU A 95 32.64 9.87 -0.78
N ALA A 96 31.43 10.03 -1.35
CA ALA A 96 30.67 8.96 -1.97
C ALA A 96 31.36 8.36 -3.21
N HIS A 97 32.24 9.11 -3.85
CA HIS A 97 33.11 8.65 -4.95
C HIS A 97 34.42 8.02 -4.47
N GLY A 98 34.63 7.86 -3.17
CA GLY A 98 35.82 7.29 -2.59
C GLY A 98 37.03 8.25 -2.57
N VAL A 99 36.79 9.54 -2.74
CA VAL A 99 37.81 10.61 -2.71
C VAL A 99 37.64 11.38 -1.40
N GLY A 100 38.76 11.66 -0.69
CA GLY A 100 38.79 12.44 0.55
C GLY A 100 39.33 11.67 1.74
N ASP A 101 40.39 12.21 2.35
CA ASP A 101 41.07 11.58 3.49
C ASP A 101 40.76 12.30 4.80
N THR A 102 40.56 13.61 4.72
CA THR A 102 40.10 14.45 5.83
C THR A 102 39.06 15.44 5.34
N ILE A 103 38.22 15.93 6.26
CA ILE A 103 37.17 16.89 5.92
C ILE A 103 37.20 18.14 6.79
N ARG A 104 36.72 19.26 6.23
CA ARG A 104 36.44 20.50 6.94
C ARG A 104 35.09 21.06 6.54
N VAL A 105 34.22 21.23 7.52
CA VAL A 105 32.98 22.01 7.39
C VAL A 105 33.32 23.47 7.71
N SER A 106 32.76 24.42 6.94
CA SER A 106 33.00 25.86 7.13
C SER A 106 31.68 26.61 7.18
N LEU A 107 31.21 26.92 8.38
CA LEU A 107 29.93 27.58 8.65
C LEU A 107 30.13 28.91 9.36
N ALA A 108 29.24 29.86 9.13
CA ALA A 108 29.16 31.09 9.89
C ALA A 108 28.46 30.88 11.25
N THR A 109 29.10 30.04 12.13
CA THR A 109 28.60 29.68 13.46
C THR A 109 29.74 29.26 14.39
N ASP A 110 29.42 28.79 15.61
CA ASP A 110 30.39 28.21 16.54
C ASP A 110 31.13 27.02 15.89
N PRO A 111 32.47 26.96 15.93
CA PRO A 111 33.27 25.88 15.37
C PRO A 111 32.91 24.49 15.88
N VAL A 112 32.32 24.36 17.08
CA VAL A 112 31.84 23.10 17.63
C VAL A 112 30.69 22.53 16.78
N GLU A 113 29.85 23.39 16.20
CA GLU A 113 28.76 22.97 15.30
C GLU A 113 29.32 22.41 13.98
N GLU A 114 30.42 22.94 13.47
CA GLU A 114 31.10 22.42 12.27
C GLU A 114 31.54 20.97 12.46
N VAL A 115 32.06 20.64 13.64
CA VAL A 115 32.46 19.26 14.01
C VAL A 115 31.24 18.33 14.07
N LYS A 116 30.13 18.81 14.64
CA LYS A 116 28.87 18.04 14.68
C LYS A 116 28.36 17.74 13.26
N VAL A 117 28.34 18.74 12.38
CA VAL A 117 27.91 18.58 10.99
C VAL A 117 28.84 17.63 10.24
N GLY A 118 30.17 17.75 10.41
CA GLY A 118 31.13 16.83 9.82
C GLY A 118 30.87 15.37 10.24
N LYS A 119 30.66 15.13 11.53
CA LYS A 119 30.27 13.81 12.03
C LYS A 119 28.94 13.33 11.42
N MET A 120 27.94 14.20 11.27
CA MET A 120 26.66 13.86 10.63
C MET A 120 26.83 13.44 9.17
N ILE A 121 27.67 14.14 8.41
CA ILE A 121 27.99 13.78 7.01
C ILE A 121 28.64 12.39 6.94
N LEU A 122 29.64 12.11 7.77
CA LEU A 122 30.32 10.82 7.80
C LEU A 122 29.38 9.68 8.22
N ARG A 123 28.47 9.94 9.18
CA ARG A 123 27.44 8.97 9.60
C ARG A 123 26.44 8.70 8.50
N ALA A 124 25.96 9.72 7.79
CA ALA A 124 25.01 9.59 6.69
C ALA A 124 25.57 8.72 5.54
N LEU A 125 26.89 8.77 5.32
CA LEU A 125 27.60 7.95 4.33
C LEU A 125 28.03 6.56 4.85
N GLY A 126 27.75 6.23 6.12
CA GLY A 126 28.19 4.97 6.73
C GLY A 126 29.69 4.87 6.99
N LEU A 127 30.46 5.95 6.77
CA LEU A 127 31.91 6.03 6.99
C LEU A 127 32.27 6.13 8.48
N ARG A 128 31.30 6.50 9.33
CA ARG A 128 31.45 6.55 10.77
C ARG A 128 30.22 5.97 11.44
N ARG A 129 30.38 4.99 12.32
CA ARG A 129 29.33 4.36 13.12
C ARG A 129 29.54 4.70 14.59
N GLU A 130 28.88 5.74 15.07
CA GLU A 130 28.88 6.14 16.48
C GLU A 130 27.56 6.84 16.85
N GLY A 131 27.14 6.68 18.09
CA GLY A 131 25.96 7.33 18.67
C GLY A 131 24.62 6.81 18.14
N VAL A 132 23.55 7.30 18.73
CA VAL A 132 22.19 6.88 18.41
C VAL A 132 21.68 7.51 17.12
N ARG A 133 21.13 6.68 16.21
CA ARG A 133 20.35 7.12 15.06
C ARG A 133 18.87 6.88 15.34
N ILE A 134 18.07 7.93 15.34
CA ILE A 134 16.62 7.83 15.50
C ILE A 134 15.98 7.78 14.12
N ILE A 135 15.30 6.67 13.84
CA ILE A 135 14.53 6.45 12.62
C ILE A 135 13.07 6.73 12.99
N ALA A 136 12.62 7.97 12.74
CA ALA A 136 11.26 8.40 13.02
C ALA A 136 10.48 8.58 11.72
N CYS A 137 9.22 8.16 11.72
CA CYS A 137 8.28 8.50 10.65
C CYS A 137 8.17 10.03 10.56
N PRO A 138 8.25 10.65 9.36
CA PRO A 138 7.95 12.06 9.24
C PRO A 138 6.52 12.28 9.74
N SER A 139 6.36 13.08 10.80
CA SER A 139 5.03 13.42 11.32
C SER A 139 4.28 14.15 10.22
N CYS A 140 3.28 13.51 9.64
CA CYS A 140 2.22 14.24 8.98
C CYS A 140 1.39 14.90 10.09
N GLY A 141 0.74 16.06 9.84
CA GLY A 141 -0.02 16.85 10.84
C GLY A 141 -1.20 16.11 11.51
N ARG A 142 -1.05 14.82 11.80
CA ARG A 142 -2.03 13.84 12.26
C ARG A 142 -1.50 12.94 13.37
N CYS A 143 -0.29 13.20 13.87
CA CYS A 143 0.29 12.48 14.98
C CYS A 143 -0.29 13.07 16.28
N GLU A 144 -1.12 12.32 17.01
CA GLU A 144 -1.67 12.76 18.31
C GLU A 144 -0.67 12.60 19.46
N VAL A 145 0.38 11.83 19.27
CA VAL A 145 1.59 11.88 20.09
C VAL A 145 2.47 12.94 19.45
N ASP A 146 2.92 13.91 20.21
CA ASP A 146 3.93 14.85 19.71
C ASP A 146 5.24 14.09 19.44
N LEU A 147 5.27 13.47 18.24
CA LEU A 147 6.42 12.67 17.82
C LEU A 147 7.68 13.52 17.75
N PHE A 148 7.54 14.84 17.47
CA PHE A 148 8.65 15.76 17.50
C PHE A 148 9.15 15.94 18.93
N GLU A 149 8.25 16.18 19.87
CA GLU A 149 8.61 16.31 21.28
C GLU A 149 9.20 14.99 21.81
N LEU A 150 8.60 13.85 21.47
CA LEU A 150 9.12 12.53 21.84
C LEU A 150 10.51 12.27 21.26
N VAL A 151 10.72 12.55 19.97
CA VAL A 151 12.03 12.39 19.30
C VAL A 151 13.06 13.34 19.92
N GLU A 152 12.72 14.61 20.19
CA GLU A 152 13.63 15.56 20.82
C GLU A 152 13.94 15.17 22.27
N GLN A 153 12.97 14.69 23.05
CA GLN A 153 13.18 14.18 24.40
C GLN A 153 14.09 12.95 24.41
N VAL A 154 13.85 11.97 23.52
CA VAL A 154 14.72 10.79 23.37
C VAL A 154 16.12 11.22 22.95
N LYS A 155 16.23 12.07 21.91
CA LYS A 155 17.50 12.58 21.40
C LYS A 155 18.32 13.34 22.47
N ALA A 156 17.66 14.17 23.28
CA ALA A 156 18.32 14.90 24.36
C ALA A 156 18.88 13.96 25.44
N ARG A 157 18.21 12.83 25.71
CA ARG A 157 18.58 11.88 26.77
C ARG A 157 19.53 10.78 26.32
N VAL A 158 19.53 10.40 25.02
CA VAL A 158 20.44 9.38 24.47
C VAL A 158 21.70 9.98 23.82
N GLY A 159 21.84 11.31 23.82
CA GLY A 159 22.95 11.99 23.17
C GLY A 159 24.34 11.70 23.75
N HIS A 160 24.42 11.14 24.97
CA HIS A 160 25.65 10.71 25.63
C HIS A 160 26.11 9.30 25.21
N ILE A 161 25.24 8.51 24.56
CA ILE A 161 25.56 7.16 24.09
C ILE A 161 26.44 7.27 22.85
N VAL A 162 27.64 6.68 22.94
CA VAL A 162 28.64 6.69 21.88
C VAL A 162 28.54 5.45 21.01
N GLU A 163 28.01 4.36 21.54
CA GLU A 163 27.78 3.10 20.84
C GLU A 163 26.76 3.29 19.70
N PRO A 164 26.97 2.67 18.52
CA PRO A 164 26.01 2.77 17.43
C PRO A 164 24.71 2.05 17.78
N LEU A 165 23.58 2.77 17.75
CA LEU A 165 22.25 2.27 18.03
C LEU A 165 21.21 2.88 17.07
N ASP A 166 20.30 2.05 16.58
CA ASP A 166 19.19 2.46 15.72
C ASP A 166 17.83 2.25 16.44
N ILE A 167 16.97 3.28 16.47
CA ILE A 167 15.68 3.31 17.18
C ILE A 167 14.50 3.64 16.24
N ALA A 168 13.40 2.81 16.18
CA ALA A 168 12.27 2.95 15.22
C ALA A 168 10.82 2.93 15.82
N VAL A 169 9.79 3.57 15.13
CA VAL A 169 8.39 3.75 15.64
C VAL A 169 7.29 3.59 14.55
N MET A 170 6.26 2.66 14.68
CA MET A 170 5.29 2.24 13.61
C MET A 170 3.88 1.70 13.97
N GLY A 171 2.98 1.37 12.92
CA GLY A 171 1.60 0.83 13.04
C GLY A 171 1.15 -0.24 11.99
N CYS A 172 0.19 -1.21 12.30
CA CYS A 172 -0.12 -2.48 11.58
C CYS A 172 -1.58 -3.02 11.61
N LEU A 173 -1.90 -4.10 10.80
CA LEU A 173 -3.18 -4.84 10.77
C LEU A 173 -3.07 -6.23 11.43
N PRO A 174 -4.13 -6.77 12.12
CA PRO A 174 -4.07 -8.06 12.79
C PRO A 174 -4.15 -9.27 11.84
N THR A 175 -3.71 -10.43 12.35
CA THR A 175 -3.86 -11.72 11.67
C THR A 175 -5.31 -11.95 11.22
N GLY A 176 -5.48 -12.44 9.99
CA GLY A 176 -6.78 -12.78 9.40
C GLY A 176 -7.54 -11.59 8.81
N GLU A 177 -7.06 -10.35 8.97
CA GLU A 177 -7.65 -9.21 8.27
C GLU A 177 -7.50 -9.38 6.76
N LYS A 178 -8.54 -9.02 6.01
CA LYS A 178 -8.56 -9.24 4.56
C LYS A 178 -7.91 -8.08 3.82
N VAL A 179 -7.08 -8.40 2.84
CA VAL A 179 -6.53 -7.46 1.87
C VAL A 179 -7.07 -7.82 0.50
N MET A 180 -7.44 -6.82 -0.28
CA MET A 180 -7.96 -7.01 -1.62
C MET A 180 -6.80 -7.23 -2.59
N THR A 181 -6.73 -8.44 -3.16
CA THR A 181 -5.73 -8.83 -4.17
C THR A 181 -6.36 -8.94 -5.55
N GLU A 182 -5.56 -9.07 -6.59
CA GLU A 182 -6.04 -9.33 -7.95
C GLU A 182 -6.83 -10.66 -8.05
N ASN A 183 -6.56 -11.61 -7.14
CA ASN A 183 -7.24 -12.90 -7.06
C ASN A 183 -8.36 -12.92 -5.99
N GLY A 184 -8.81 -11.74 -5.53
CA GLY A 184 -9.85 -11.56 -4.53
C GLY A 184 -9.32 -11.32 -3.11
N PRO A 185 -10.20 -11.28 -2.10
CA PRO A 185 -9.82 -10.98 -0.72
C PRO A 185 -9.01 -12.12 -0.09
N LYS A 186 -7.79 -11.82 0.35
CA LYS A 186 -6.85 -12.76 0.99
C LYS A 186 -6.49 -12.29 2.38
N ALA A 187 -6.34 -13.20 3.34
CA ALA A 187 -5.89 -12.84 4.68
C ALA A 187 -4.46 -12.30 4.64
N ILE A 188 -4.19 -11.20 5.35
CA ILE A 188 -2.89 -10.51 5.30
C ILE A 188 -1.73 -11.43 5.68
N ASN A 189 -1.93 -12.33 6.65
CA ASN A 189 -0.92 -13.32 7.06
C ASN A 189 -0.67 -14.43 6.01
N ALA A 190 -1.51 -14.54 5.00
CA ALA A 190 -1.34 -15.48 3.88
C ALA A 190 -0.71 -14.84 2.64
N LEU A 191 -0.56 -13.50 2.63
CA LEU A 191 0.10 -12.79 1.53
C LEU A 191 1.59 -13.12 1.44
N ARG A 192 2.12 -13.00 0.23
CA ARG A 192 3.55 -13.21 -0.07
C ARG A 192 4.07 -12.07 -0.93
N GLU A 193 5.36 -11.85 -0.89
CA GLU A 193 6.06 -10.96 -1.82
C GLU A 193 5.82 -11.40 -3.26
N GLY A 194 5.67 -10.44 -4.16
CA GLY A 194 5.32 -10.67 -5.58
C GLY A 194 3.82 -10.73 -5.87
N GLU A 195 2.94 -10.91 -4.87
CA GLU A 195 1.49 -10.83 -5.08
C GLU A 195 1.03 -9.38 -5.29
N ARG A 196 -0.09 -9.21 -5.98
CA ARG A 196 -0.60 -7.88 -6.33
C ARG A 196 -1.85 -7.53 -5.54
N VAL A 197 -1.84 -6.33 -4.94
CA VAL A 197 -2.92 -5.80 -4.10
C VAL A 197 -3.55 -4.56 -4.71
N LEU A 198 -4.84 -4.35 -4.46
CA LEU A 198 -5.58 -3.18 -4.91
C LEU A 198 -5.10 -1.93 -4.16
N THR A 199 -4.80 -0.86 -4.89
CA THR A 199 -4.32 0.42 -4.37
C THR A 199 -5.43 1.49 -4.35
N HIS A 200 -5.15 2.65 -3.74
CA HIS A 200 -6.08 3.78 -3.73
C HIS A 200 -6.40 4.34 -5.14
N GLU A 201 -5.58 4.04 -6.13
CA GLU A 201 -5.78 4.47 -7.52
C GLU A 201 -6.74 3.55 -8.28
N GLY A 202 -7.16 2.43 -7.70
CA GLY A 202 -7.95 1.41 -8.38
C GLY A 202 -7.13 0.51 -9.31
N SER A 203 -5.82 0.56 -9.20
CA SER A 203 -4.86 -0.32 -9.89
C SER A 203 -4.33 -1.40 -8.95
N PHE A 204 -3.78 -2.48 -9.51
CA PHE A 204 -3.09 -3.50 -8.72
C PHE A 204 -1.58 -3.25 -8.74
N ALA A 205 -0.95 -3.21 -7.56
CA ALA A 205 0.49 -3.04 -7.40
C ALA A 205 1.11 -4.20 -6.61
N THR A 206 2.40 -4.44 -6.85
CA THR A 206 3.13 -5.59 -6.29
C THR A 206 3.50 -5.35 -4.83
N VAL A 207 3.27 -6.35 -3.99
CA VAL A 207 3.78 -6.40 -2.62
C VAL A 207 5.28 -6.69 -2.69
N THR A 208 6.10 -5.76 -2.26
CA THR A 208 7.56 -5.90 -2.23
C THR A 208 8.03 -6.53 -0.94
N GLN A 209 7.29 -6.30 0.17
CA GLN A 209 7.61 -6.89 1.46
C GLN A 209 6.35 -7.12 2.31
N VAL A 210 6.34 -8.21 3.08
CA VAL A 210 5.34 -8.49 4.12
C VAL A 210 5.99 -8.34 5.48
N LEU A 211 5.51 -7.42 6.28
CA LEU A 211 6.04 -7.02 7.56
C LEU A 211 5.23 -7.63 8.68
N VAL A 212 5.92 -8.18 9.69
CA VAL A 212 5.30 -8.98 10.75
C VAL A 212 5.80 -8.51 12.11
N HIS A 213 4.88 -8.17 13.02
CA HIS A 213 5.19 -7.73 14.38
C HIS A 213 4.26 -8.35 15.41
N HIS A 214 4.71 -8.48 16.65
CA HIS A 214 3.84 -8.77 17.78
C HIS A 214 3.21 -7.47 18.31
N PHE A 215 1.91 -7.52 18.58
CA PHE A 215 1.16 -6.40 19.13
C PHE A 215 0.35 -6.84 20.35
N HIS A 216 0.41 -6.04 21.41
CA HIS A 216 -0.40 -6.23 22.62
C HIS A 216 -1.04 -4.90 22.99
N GLY A 217 -2.37 -4.81 22.88
CA GLY A 217 -3.10 -3.58 23.13
C GLY A 217 -4.52 -3.67 22.61
N GLU A 218 -5.09 -2.54 22.24
CA GLU A 218 -6.42 -2.47 21.65
C GLU A 218 -6.34 -2.16 20.16
N LEU A 219 -6.99 -2.99 19.33
CA LEU A 219 -7.25 -2.67 17.93
C LEU A 219 -8.50 -1.81 17.81
N LEU A 220 -8.53 -0.95 16.80
CA LEU A 220 -9.78 -0.37 16.34
C LEU A 220 -10.50 -1.32 15.39
N GLU A 221 -11.79 -1.53 15.64
CA GLU A 221 -12.72 -2.10 14.69
C GLU A 221 -13.60 -0.98 14.14
N ILE A 222 -13.37 -0.60 12.90
CA ILE A 222 -14.16 0.38 12.17
C ILE A 222 -15.17 -0.37 11.32
N LYS A 223 -16.47 -0.14 11.54
CA LYS A 223 -17.56 -0.74 10.78
C LYS A 223 -18.15 0.27 9.82
N PRO A 224 -17.85 0.17 8.52
CA PRO A 224 -18.51 0.98 7.49
C PRO A 224 -19.92 0.44 7.18
N HIS A 225 -20.75 1.29 6.59
CA HIS A 225 -22.11 0.91 6.22
C HIS A 225 -22.10 -0.09 5.05
N GLY A 226 -22.83 -1.19 5.23
CA GLY A 226 -23.11 -2.15 4.15
C GLY A 226 -21.96 -3.11 3.78
N VAL A 227 -20.79 -3.02 4.40
CA VAL A 227 -19.62 -3.88 4.12
C VAL A 227 -19.03 -4.43 5.42
N PRO A 228 -18.15 -5.46 5.39
CA PRO A 228 -17.45 -5.96 6.57
C PRO A 228 -16.65 -4.91 7.33
N PRO A 229 -16.39 -5.10 8.63
CA PRO A 229 -15.52 -4.21 9.40
C PRO A 229 -14.06 -4.37 8.99
N LEU A 230 -13.27 -3.32 9.24
CA LEU A 230 -11.81 -3.29 9.19
C LEU A 230 -11.27 -3.25 10.62
N ARG A 231 -10.26 -4.07 10.93
CA ARG A 231 -9.53 -4.04 12.20
C ARG A 231 -8.09 -3.66 11.96
N LEU A 232 -7.58 -2.71 12.72
CA LEU A 232 -6.22 -2.21 12.59
C LEU A 232 -5.75 -1.60 13.92
N THR A 233 -4.45 -1.35 14.02
CA THR A 233 -3.90 -0.62 15.16
C THR A 233 -4.34 0.85 15.15
N PRO A 234 -4.47 1.52 16.31
CA PRO A 234 -4.97 2.90 16.42
C PRO A 234 -4.22 3.92 15.55
N ASN A 235 -2.93 3.75 15.43
CA ASN A 235 -2.02 4.61 14.68
C ASN A 235 -1.94 4.31 13.17
N HIS A 236 -2.74 3.37 12.64
CA HIS A 236 -2.71 3.04 11.22
C HIS A 236 -3.41 4.12 10.37
N PRO A 237 -2.77 4.67 9.31
CA PRO A 237 -3.40 5.68 8.49
C PRO A 237 -4.50 5.11 7.59
N VAL A 238 -5.67 5.76 7.59
CA VAL A 238 -6.85 5.42 6.79
C VAL A 238 -7.21 6.61 5.91
N TYR A 239 -7.50 6.36 4.63
CA TYR A 239 -7.91 7.38 3.67
C TYR A 239 -9.41 7.62 3.76
N ALA A 240 -9.81 8.83 4.16
CA ALA A 240 -11.19 9.14 4.49
C ALA A 240 -11.56 10.61 4.21
N ILE A 241 -12.86 10.91 4.28
CA ILE A 241 -13.42 12.25 4.24
C ILE A 241 -14.11 12.52 5.58
N VAL A 242 -13.92 13.72 6.14
CA VAL A 242 -14.71 14.21 7.27
C VAL A 242 -15.91 14.96 6.75
N CYS A 243 -17.10 14.61 7.22
CA CYS A 243 -18.33 15.31 6.91
C CYS A 243 -18.61 16.36 7.97
N ASP A 244 -18.20 17.60 7.75
CA ASP A 244 -18.49 18.77 8.60
C ASP A 244 -19.96 19.19 8.52
N GLY A 245 -20.87 18.30 8.79
CA GLY A 245 -22.29 18.59 8.77
C GLY A 245 -22.85 18.57 10.20
N LYS A 246 -23.28 19.72 10.73
CA LYS A 246 -24.18 19.81 11.89
C LYS A 246 -25.49 19.09 11.57
N VAL A 247 -25.49 17.76 11.69
CA VAL A 247 -26.67 16.94 11.50
C VAL A 247 -27.39 16.82 12.83
N LYS A 248 -28.43 17.58 13.02
CA LYS A 248 -29.39 17.40 14.10
C LYS A 248 -30.19 16.11 13.86
N GLY A 249 -29.90 15.04 14.62
CA GLY A 249 -30.66 13.78 14.69
C GLY A 249 -30.17 12.69 13.70
N GLY A 250 -29.89 11.51 14.23
CA GLY A 250 -29.23 10.38 13.58
C GLY A 250 -29.84 9.78 12.31
N ARG A 251 -30.98 10.28 11.81
CA ARG A 251 -31.59 9.85 10.54
C ARG A 251 -31.23 10.73 9.35
N LYS A 252 -30.98 12.02 9.52
CA LYS A 252 -30.66 12.96 8.43
C LYS A 252 -29.23 12.81 7.89
N ARG A 253 -28.33 12.18 8.62
CA ARG A 253 -26.93 12.01 8.26
C ARG A 253 -26.72 11.22 6.96
N TRP A 254 -27.59 10.25 6.70
CA TRP A 254 -27.50 9.35 5.55
C TRP A 254 -28.20 9.90 4.28
N GLU A 255 -29.02 10.94 4.42
CA GLU A 255 -29.73 11.55 3.28
C GLU A 255 -28.85 12.43 2.39
N ASN A 256 -27.62 12.76 2.83
CA ASN A 256 -26.75 13.72 2.16
C ASN A 256 -25.44 13.13 1.60
N MET A 257 -25.31 11.80 1.47
CA MET A 257 -24.08 11.24 0.92
C MET A 257 -23.80 11.65 -0.52
N ALA A 258 -24.83 11.82 -1.34
CA ALA A 258 -24.67 12.36 -2.68
C ALA A 258 -24.05 13.78 -2.66
N SER A 259 -24.38 14.59 -1.65
CA SER A 259 -23.81 15.93 -1.49
C SER A 259 -22.35 15.93 -1.03
N VAL A 260 -21.89 14.90 -0.32
CA VAL A 260 -20.47 14.75 0.04
C VAL A 260 -19.63 14.56 -1.21
N VAL A 261 -20.11 13.73 -2.15
CA VAL A 261 -19.46 13.51 -3.45
C VAL A 261 -19.47 14.78 -4.31
N THR A 262 -20.62 15.50 -4.34
CA THR A 262 -20.80 16.67 -5.21
C THR A 262 -20.19 17.97 -4.65
N ASN A 263 -20.03 18.11 -3.34
CA ASN A 263 -19.53 19.32 -2.68
C ASN A 263 -17.99 19.43 -2.66
N GLY A 264 -17.27 18.53 -3.33
CA GLY A 264 -15.83 18.65 -3.52
C GLY A 264 -14.98 18.45 -2.25
N HIS A 265 -15.51 17.75 -1.25
CA HIS A 265 -14.71 17.33 -0.09
C HIS A 265 -13.53 16.48 -0.56
N LYS A 266 -12.30 16.91 -0.26
CA LYS A 266 -11.10 16.17 -0.65
C LYS A 266 -10.79 15.08 0.40
N PRO A 267 -10.58 13.84 -0.03
CA PRO A 267 -10.11 12.80 0.87
C PRO A 267 -8.72 13.14 1.43
N GLN A 268 -8.50 12.76 2.68
CA GLN A 268 -7.22 12.94 3.38
C GLN A 268 -6.89 11.69 4.19
N TRP A 269 -5.65 11.61 4.65
CA TRP A 269 -5.18 10.56 5.55
C TRP A 269 -5.50 10.94 7.00
N TYR A 270 -6.05 10.01 7.76
CA TYR A 270 -6.34 10.15 9.18
C TYR A 270 -5.86 8.91 9.91
N LEU A 271 -5.36 9.07 11.15
CA LEU A 271 -5.11 7.92 12.00
C LEU A 271 -6.43 7.21 12.33
N ALA A 272 -6.38 5.89 12.43
CA ALA A 272 -7.57 5.10 12.70
C ALA A 272 -8.29 5.55 13.98
N GLU A 273 -7.56 5.92 15.01
CA GLU A 273 -8.13 6.41 16.29
C GLU A 273 -8.91 7.72 16.19
N ALA A 274 -8.58 8.58 15.21
CA ALA A 274 -9.35 9.79 14.92
C ALA A 274 -10.68 9.49 14.22
N VAL A 275 -10.80 8.29 13.62
CA VAL A 275 -12.00 7.91 12.85
C VAL A 275 -13.19 7.70 13.77
N ASN A 276 -14.26 8.41 13.48
CA ASN A 276 -15.54 8.32 14.19
C ASN A 276 -16.71 8.31 13.20
N ARG A 277 -17.95 8.47 13.69
CA ARG A 277 -19.15 8.44 12.84
C ARG A 277 -19.28 9.64 11.90
N ASP A 278 -18.42 10.65 11.98
CA ASP A 278 -18.38 11.79 11.07
C ASP A 278 -17.56 11.51 9.82
N PHE A 279 -16.90 10.35 9.78
CA PHE A 279 -16.04 9.94 8.68
C PHE A 279 -16.76 9.10 7.63
N VAL A 280 -16.28 9.24 6.40
CA VAL A 280 -16.64 8.42 5.25
C VAL A 280 -15.38 7.76 4.73
N LEU A 281 -15.33 6.44 4.75
CA LEU A 281 -14.25 5.65 4.18
C LEU A 281 -14.41 5.52 2.66
N LEU A 282 -13.31 5.34 1.97
CA LEU A 282 -13.25 5.21 0.53
C LEU A 282 -12.82 3.80 0.14
N TYR A 283 -13.56 3.19 -0.78
CA TYR A 283 -13.21 1.91 -1.38
C TYR A 283 -12.98 2.12 -2.88
N PRO A 284 -11.79 1.84 -3.42
CA PRO A 284 -11.46 2.14 -4.79
C PRO A 284 -12.17 1.20 -5.77
N ILE A 285 -12.57 1.74 -6.89
CA ILE A 285 -13.10 1.00 -8.03
C ILE A 285 -11.94 0.64 -8.93
N VAL A 286 -11.86 -0.61 -9.38
CA VAL A 286 -10.83 -1.06 -10.33
C VAL A 286 -10.90 -0.20 -11.58
N GLN A 287 -9.80 0.42 -11.95
CA GLN A 287 -9.69 1.34 -13.09
C GLN A 287 -9.17 0.63 -14.35
N GLY A 288 -9.29 1.32 -15.47
CA GLY A 288 -8.89 0.83 -16.78
C GLY A 288 -10.03 0.16 -17.56
N GLU A 289 -9.96 0.26 -18.87
CA GLU A 289 -10.90 -0.37 -19.81
C GLU A 289 -10.08 -0.90 -20.98
N TYR A 290 -9.86 -2.22 -20.97
CA TYR A 290 -9.00 -2.89 -21.95
C TYR A 290 -9.79 -3.97 -22.68
N PRO A 291 -10.08 -3.79 -23.99
CA PRO A 291 -10.69 -4.83 -24.79
C PRO A 291 -9.74 -6.02 -24.91
N VAL A 292 -10.30 -7.21 -24.76
CA VAL A 292 -9.60 -8.48 -24.94
C VAL A 292 -10.32 -9.22 -26.07
N GLU A 293 -9.62 -9.46 -27.18
CA GLU A 293 -10.21 -10.10 -28.36
C GLU A 293 -10.37 -11.61 -28.16
N CYS A 294 -9.35 -12.26 -27.61
CA CYS A 294 -9.34 -13.70 -27.36
C CYS A 294 -8.91 -13.97 -25.91
N VAL A 295 -9.32 -15.13 -25.38
CA VAL A 295 -8.92 -15.60 -24.07
C VAL A 295 -7.39 -15.74 -24.02
N PRO A 296 -6.67 -15.04 -23.11
CA PRO A 296 -5.20 -15.06 -23.11
C PRO A 296 -4.57 -16.45 -22.99
N GLU A 297 -5.23 -17.34 -22.26
CA GLU A 297 -4.77 -18.72 -22.01
C GLU A 297 -5.30 -19.74 -23.03
N ALA A 298 -6.19 -19.33 -23.94
CA ALA A 298 -6.83 -20.16 -24.96
C ALA A 298 -7.30 -19.30 -26.16
N PRO A 299 -6.38 -18.85 -27.03
CA PRO A 299 -6.68 -17.90 -28.13
C PRO A 299 -7.73 -18.38 -29.13
N GLU A 300 -8.06 -19.64 -29.13
CA GLU A 300 -9.13 -20.23 -29.95
C GLU A 300 -10.54 -19.76 -29.51
N PHE A 301 -10.69 -19.22 -28.28
CA PHE A 301 -11.94 -18.67 -27.80
C PHE A 301 -11.93 -17.13 -27.88
N VAL A 302 -12.83 -16.61 -28.71
CA VAL A 302 -13.06 -15.16 -28.82
C VAL A 302 -13.83 -14.66 -27.58
N VAL A 303 -13.45 -13.52 -27.05
CA VAL A 303 -14.14 -12.89 -25.90
C VAL A 303 -15.32 -12.06 -26.41
N ASP A 304 -16.36 -12.76 -26.84
CA ASP A 304 -17.63 -12.19 -27.31
C ASP A 304 -18.78 -12.39 -26.29
N GLU A 305 -19.98 -12.03 -26.68
CA GLU A 305 -21.18 -12.21 -25.86
C GLU A 305 -21.43 -13.69 -25.50
N ASP A 306 -21.15 -14.60 -26.43
CA ASP A 306 -21.34 -16.03 -26.25
C ASP A 306 -20.40 -16.61 -25.19
N PHE A 307 -19.10 -16.28 -25.29
CA PHE A 307 -18.10 -16.71 -24.31
C PHE A 307 -18.38 -16.15 -22.93
N LEU A 308 -18.76 -14.87 -22.83
CA LEU A 308 -19.10 -14.23 -21.55
C LEU A 308 -20.36 -14.82 -20.94
N THR A 309 -21.35 -15.20 -21.76
CA THR A 309 -22.57 -15.90 -21.29
C THR A 309 -22.23 -17.28 -20.74
N LEU A 310 -21.44 -18.09 -21.46
CA LEU A 310 -21.00 -19.41 -20.98
C LEU A 310 -20.19 -19.31 -19.68
N THR A 311 -19.29 -18.34 -19.61
CA THR A 311 -18.49 -18.05 -18.43
C THR A 311 -19.37 -17.76 -17.22
N ALA A 312 -20.35 -16.87 -17.34
CA ALA A 312 -21.25 -16.51 -16.27
C ALA A 312 -22.15 -17.67 -15.85
N CYS A 313 -22.69 -18.45 -16.80
CA CYS A 313 -23.45 -19.68 -16.51
C CYS A 313 -22.62 -20.70 -15.74
N TYR A 314 -21.35 -20.91 -16.14
CA TYR A 314 -20.49 -21.84 -15.43
C TYR A 314 -20.15 -21.35 -14.01
N VAL A 315 -19.89 -20.07 -13.85
CA VAL A 315 -19.55 -19.50 -12.53
C VAL A 315 -20.73 -19.62 -11.56
N ALA A 316 -21.97 -19.42 -12.04
CA ALA A 316 -23.19 -19.55 -11.23
C ALA A 316 -23.59 -21.04 -11.04
N GLU A 317 -23.86 -21.75 -12.11
CA GLU A 317 -24.53 -23.05 -12.12
C GLU A 317 -23.61 -24.24 -12.45
N GLY A 318 -22.31 -23.96 -12.67
CA GLY A 318 -21.39 -24.94 -13.25
C GLY A 318 -20.70 -25.84 -12.23
N SER A 319 -20.55 -27.11 -12.59
CA SER A 319 -19.70 -28.07 -11.91
C SER A 319 -18.90 -28.90 -12.93
N LEU A 320 -17.79 -29.51 -12.47
CA LEU A 320 -16.91 -30.34 -13.30
C LEU A 320 -16.92 -31.78 -12.84
N SER A 321 -16.87 -32.70 -13.79
CA SER A 321 -16.56 -34.11 -13.52
C SER A 321 -15.10 -34.43 -13.86
N GLY A 322 -14.65 -35.63 -13.47
CA GLY A 322 -13.26 -36.06 -13.60
C GLY A 322 -12.41 -35.65 -12.42
N THR A 323 -11.11 -36.01 -12.47
CA THR A 323 -10.13 -35.65 -11.42
C THR A 323 -9.67 -34.21 -11.56
N GLU A 324 -8.96 -33.68 -10.56
CA GLU A 324 -8.36 -32.34 -10.62
C GLU A 324 -7.32 -32.25 -11.76
N GLU A 325 -6.63 -33.34 -12.05
CA GLU A 325 -5.65 -33.39 -13.14
C GLU A 325 -6.28 -33.58 -14.53
N LYS A 326 -7.45 -34.20 -14.61
CA LYS A 326 -8.16 -34.51 -15.88
C LYS A 326 -9.66 -34.25 -15.76
N PRO A 327 -10.09 -32.98 -15.76
CA PRO A 327 -11.51 -32.66 -15.89
C PRO A 327 -11.97 -33.06 -17.29
N ASN A 328 -13.17 -33.63 -17.39
CA ASN A 328 -13.63 -34.19 -18.66
C ASN A 328 -14.96 -33.64 -19.17
N GLN A 329 -15.86 -33.21 -18.30
CA GLN A 329 -17.16 -32.67 -18.65
C GLN A 329 -17.54 -31.50 -17.74
N ILE A 330 -18.36 -30.60 -18.27
CA ILE A 330 -18.99 -29.53 -17.53
C ILE A 330 -20.48 -29.85 -17.40
N PHE A 331 -21.01 -29.67 -16.19
CA PHE A 331 -22.43 -29.74 -15.91
C PHE A 331 -22.92 -28.33 -15.55
N LEU A 332 -23.95 -27.86 -16.24
CA LEU A 332 -24.69 -26.65 -15.87
C LEU A 332 -26.08 -27.07 -15.40
N SER A 333 -26.46 -26.67 -14.19
CA SER A 333 -27.70 -27.15 -13.51
C SER A 333 -28.70 -26.01 -13.32
N PHE A 334 -29.56 -25.81 -14.26
CA PHE A 334 -30.60 -24.78 -14.26
C PHE A 334 -31.90 -25.27 -13.58
N GLY A 335 -32.76 -24.35 -13.18
CA GLY A 335 -34.12 -24.67 -12.77
C GLY A 335 -34.91 -25.29 -13.92
N LYS A 336 -35.83 -26.25 -13.63
CA LYS A 336 -36.59 -26.98 -14.64
C LYS A 336 -37.31 -26.06 -15.64
N ASN A 337 -37.74 -24.89 -15.21
CA ASN A 337 -38.51 -23.92 -15.98
C ASN A 337 -37.65 -22.87 -16.70
N GLU A 338 -36.31 -22.91 -16.52
CA GLU A 338 -35.36 -21.98 -17.16
C GLU A 338 -34.98 -22.47 -18.57
N THR A 339 -35.97 -22.58 -19.43
CA THR A 339 -35.81 -23.11 -20.80
C THR A 339 -35.06 -22.16 -21.70
N GLU A 340 -35.32 -20.85 -21.63
CA GLU A 340 -34.72 -19.84 -22.48
C GLU A 340 -33.19 -19.79 -22.33
N LEU A 341 -32.69 -19.78 -21.09
CA LEU A 341 -31.26 -19.79 -20.82
C LEU A 341 -30.59 -21.10 -21.25
N THR A 342 -31.26 -22.22 -21.03
CA THR A 342 -30.80 -23.54 -21.47
C THR A 342 -30.66 -23.62 -22.99
N GLU A 343 -31.69 -23.19 -23.74
CA GLU A 343 -31.70 -23.15 -25.20
C GLU A 343 -30.59 -22.23 -25.75
N ARG A 344 -30.39 -21.07 -25.11
CA ARG A 344 -29.32 -20.14 -25.45
C ARG A 344 -27.93 -20.79 -25.30
N VAL A 345 -27.69 -21.48 -24.16
CA VAL A 345 -26.43 -22.18 -23.91
C VAL A 345 -26.20 -23.28 -24.95
N LEU A 346 -27.20 -24.08 -25.28
CA LEU A 346 -27.08 -25.12 -26.30
C LEU A 346 -26.80 -24.54 -27.69
N ALA A 347 -27.42 -23.43 -28.07
CA ALA A 347 -27.14 -22.73 -29.31
C ALA A 347 -25.71 -22.18 -29.37
N ILE A 348 -25.19 -21.66 -28.28
CA ILE A 348 -23.79 -21.20 -28.16
C ILE A 348 -22.84 -22.37 -28.37
N LEU A 349 -23.05 -23.49 -27.68
CA LEU A 349 -22.20 -24.68 -27.78
C LEU A 349 -22.20 -25.24 -29.20
N GLN A 350 -23.37 -25.23 -29.87
CA GLN A 350 -23.48 -25.62 -31.27
C GLN A 350 -22.65 -24.74 -32.20
N ARG A 351 -22.66 -23.39 -31.98
CA ARG A 351 -21.80 -22.46 -32.76
C ARG A 351 -20.30 -22.72 -32.57
N TYR A 352 -19.91 -23.13 -31.39
CA TYR A 352 -18.52 -23.52 -31.11
C TYR A 352 -18.17 -24.94 -31.58
N GLY A 353 -19.13 -25.69 -32.12
CA GLY A 353 -18.90 -27.09 -32.51
C GLY A 353 -18.68 -28.02 -31.33
N ILE A 354 -19.12 -27.62 -30.11
CA ILE A 354 -18.94 -28.37 -28.88
C ILE A 354 -20.17 -29.26 -28.67
N SER A 355 -19.95 -30.56 -28.50
CA SER A 355 -21.02 -31.53 -28.24
C SER A 355 -21.57 -31.34 -26.83
N ALA A 356 -22.89 -31.28 -26.72
CA ALA A 356 -23.61 -31.19 -25.46
C ALA A 356 -24.86 -32.05 -25.47
N SER A 357 -25.30 -32.49 -24.30
CA SER A 357 -26.54 -33.21 -24.08
C SER A 357 -27.35 -32.56 -22.97
N GLU A 358 -28.67 -32.69 -23.07
CA GLU A 358 -29.60 -32.17 -22.09
C GLU A 358 -30.23 -33.32 -21.31
N ARG A 359 -30.42 -33.12 -19.99
CA ARG A 359 -31.04 -34.06 -19.09
C ARG A 359 -31.99 -33.35 -18.12
N VAL A 360 -33.26 -33.72 -18.11
CA VAL A 360 -34.22 -33.22 -17.12
C VAL A 360 -34.27 -34.17 -15.94
N ARG A 361 -34.05 -33.66 -14.73
CA ARG A 361 -34.14 -34.38 -13.48
C ARG A 361 -35.38 -33.94 -12.70
N ASN A 362 -36.41 -34.77 -12.79
CA ASN A 362 -37.69 -34.51 -12.10
C ASN A 362 -37.57 -34.63 -10.57
N ASP A 363 -36.68 -35.50 -10.08
CA ASP A 363 -36.39 -35.71 -8.65
C ASP A 363 -35.76 -34.47 -7.97
N ARG A 364 -35.04 -33.64 -8.72
CA ARG A 364 -34.38 -32.44 -8.22
C ARG A 364 -34.99 -31.13 -8.76
N ASN A 365 -36.01 -31.22 -9.59
CA ASN A 365 -36.61 -30.08 -10.28
C ASN A 365 -35.56 -29.23 -11.05
N THR A 366 -34.58 -29.92 -11.67
CA THR A 366 -33.48 -29.30 -12.43
C THR A 366 -33.44 -29.80 -13.87
N ARG A 367 -32.84 -28.94 -14.71
CA ARG A 367 -32.48 -29.19 -16.11
C ARG A 367 -30.95 -29.05 -16.22
N GLU A 368 -30.29 -30.14 -16.58
CA GLU A 368 -28.82 -30.20 -16.67
C GLU A 368 -28.38 -30.16 -18.13
N VAL A 369 -27.47 -29.25 -18.48
CA VAL A 369 -26.72 -29.28 -19.75
C VAL A 369 -25.37 -29.90 -19.46
N ILE A 370 -25.04 -30.98 -20.14
CA ILE A 370 -23.78 -31.71 -20.01
C ILE A 370 -22.93 -31.40 -21.25
N ILE A 371 -21.80 -30.73 -21.05
CA ILE A 371 -20.89 -30.31 -22.10
C ILE A 371 -19.74 -31.32 -22.21
N HIS A 372 -19.60 -31.95 -23.36
CA HIS A 372 -18.63 -32.99 -23.64
C HIS A 372 -17.36 -32.41 -24.28
N SER A 373 -16.58 -31.65 -23.52
CA SER A 373 -15.33 -31.05 -23.97
C SER A 373 -14.30 -31.02 -22.84
N THR A 374 -13.26 -31.84 -22.96
CA THR A 374 -12.12 -31.85 -22.02
C THR A 374 -11.32 -30.56 -22.08
N ALA A 375 -11.18 -29.97 -23.27
CA ALA A 375 -10.45 -28.71 -23.45
C ALA A 375 -11.16 -27.56 -22.72
N LEU A 376 -12.48 -27.40 -22.93
CA LEU A 376 -13.26 -26.36 -22.26
C LEU A 376 -13.36 -26.62 -20.75
N ALA A 377 -13.48 -27.88 -20.31
CA ALA A 377 -13.50 -28.24 -18.91
C ALA A 377 -12.18 -27.89 -18.21
N SER A 378 -11.04 -28.18 -18.85
CA SER A 378 -9.72 -27.81 -18.33
C SER A 378 -9.48 -26.30 -18.31
N LEU A 379 -9.96 -25.59 -19.31
CA LEU A 379 -9.91 -24.12 -19.37
C LEU A 379 -10.72 -23.52 -18.22
N PHE A 380 -11.97 -23.96 -18.03
CA PHE A 380 -12.86 -23.42 -17.01
C PHE A 380 -12.40 -23.77 -15.59
N ASP A 381 -11.83 -24.96 -15.38
CA ASP A 381 -11.21 -25.32 -14.09
C ASP A 381 -10.10 -24.35 -13.70
N ARG A 382 -9.19 -24.09 -14.63
CA ARG A 382 -8.04 -23.19 -14.43
C ARG A 382 -8.46 -21.73 -14.24
N LEU A 383 -9.34 -21.22 -15.11
CA LEU A 383 -9.74 -19.80 -15.10
C LEU A 383 -10.79 -19.47 -14.03
N LEU A 384 -11.84 -20.30 -13.94
CA LEU A 384 -13.07 -19.97 -13.22
C LEU A 384 -13.21 -20.72 -11.90
N GLY A 385 -12.38 -21.73 -11.66
CA GLY A 385 -12.40 -22.55 -10.45
C GLY A 385 -13.44 -23.67 -10.47
N ARG A 386 -13.19 -24.73 -9.74
CA ARG A 386 -13.95 -25.99 -9.78
C ARG A 386 -15.10 -26.06 -8.79
N ARG A 387 -14.83 -25.71 -7.52
CA ARG A 387 -15.78 -25.79 -6.41
C ARG A 387 -16.47 -24.45 -6.21
N SER A 388 -17.66 -24.46 -5.65
CA SER A 388 -18.45 -23.23 -5.43
C SER A 388 -17.69 -22.16 -4.66
N GLU A 389 -16.91 -22.55 -3.63
CA GLU A 389 -16.09 -21.65 -2.83
C GLU A 389 -14.87 -21.06 -3.57
N ASN A 390 -14.44 -21.70 -4.67
CA ASN A 390 -13.30 -21.30 -5.47
C ASN A 390 -13.69 -20.64 -6.80
N LYS A 391 -14.98 -20.44 -7.05
CA LYS A 391 -15.46 -19.76 -8.26
C LYS A 391 -14.92 -18.33 -8.31
N ARG A 392 -14.48 -17.92 -9.49
CA ARG A 392 -13.91 -16.60 -9.75
C ARG A 392 -14.04 -16.22 -11.22
N LEU A 393 -13.87 -14.95 -11.50
CA LEU A 393 -13.62 -14.43 -12.84
C LEU A 393 -12.11 -14.15 -12.99
N PRO A 394 -11.51 -14.37 -14.15
CA PRO A 394 -10.14 -13.88 -14.41
C PRO A 394 -10.05 -12.37 -14.22
N THR A 395 -8.92 -11.89 -13.71
CA THR A 395 -8.75 -10.46 -13.36
C THR A 395 -8.94 -9.53 -14.54
N TRP A 396 -8.55 -9.94 -15.75
CA TRP A 396 -8.76 -9.15 -16.97
C TRP A 396 -10.24 -8.90 -17.29
N MET A 397 -11.17 -9.74 -16.81
CA MET A 397 -12.61 -9.49 -16.98
C MET A 397 -13.11 -8.30 -16.16
N LEU A 398 -12.41 -7.92 -15.09
CA LEU A 398 -12.75 -6.73 -14.32
C LEU A 398 -12.43 -5.43 -15.07
N THR A 399 -11.57 -5.48 -16.08
CA THR A 399 -11.18 -4.33 -16.88
C THR A 399 -11.67 -4.40 -18.34
N LEU A 400 -12.54 -5.34 -18.67
CA LEU A 400 -13.23 -5.36 -19.97
C LEU A 400 -14.06 -4.07 -20.18
N PRO A 401 -14.40 -3.74 -21.43
CA PRO A 401 -15.38 -2.71 -21.74
C PRO A 401 -16.66 -2.86 -20.94
N LYS A 402 -17.20 -1.77 -20.44
CA LYS A 402 -18.41 -1.76 -19.57
C LYS A 402 -19.58 -2.51 -20.20
N SER A 403 -19.75 -2.43 -21.53
CA SER A 403 -20.79 -3.17 -22.27
C SER A 403 -20.63 -4.68 -22.15
N GLN A 404 -19.43 -5.21 -22.20
CA GLN A 404 -19.14 -6.64 -22.02
C GLN A 404 -19.35 -7.08 -20.57
N GLN A 405 -19.01 -6.22 -19.59
CA GLN A 405 -19.28 -6.50 -18.18
C GLN A 405 -20.78 -6.58 -17.87
N VAL A 406 -21.62 -5.84 -18.60
CA VAL A 406 -23.08 -5.92 -18.48
C VAL A 406 -23.59 -7.31 -18.87
N ILE A 407 -22.99 -7.97 -19.86
CA ILE A 407 -23.34 -9.33 -20.26
C ILE A 407 -23.08 -10.31 -19.10
N LEU A 408 -21.92 -10.23 -18.47
CA LEU A 408 -21.58 -11.03 -17.29
C LEU A 408 -22.58 -10.82 -16.16
N LEU A 409 -22.84 -9.56 -15.80
CA LEU A 409 -23.77 -9.21 -14.72
C LEU A 409 -25.19 -9.68 -15.01
N ARG A 410 -25.69 -9.46 -16.22
CA ARG A 410 -27.02 -9.90 -16.65
C ARG A 410 -27.18 -11.40 -16.51
N THR A 411 -26.23 -12.16 -17.05
CA THR A 411 -26.29 -13.62 -17.00
C THR A 411 -26.15 -14.17 -15.58
N LEU A 412 -25.24 -13.61 -14.75
CA LEU A 412 -25.13 -14.00 -13.35
C LEU A 412 -26.44 -13.79 -12.59
N TRP A 413 -27.14 -12.66 -12.84
CA TRP A 413 -28.44 -12.40 -12.21
C TRP A 413 -29.58 -13.27 -12.76
N GLN A 414 -29.51 -13.68 -14.02
CA GLN A 414 -30.46 -14.64 -14.61
C GLN A 414 -30.31 -16.03 -13.97
N CYS A 415 -29.08 -16.45 -13.62
CA CYS A 415 -28.82 -17.73 -12.97
C CYS A 415 -29.18 -17.69 -11.47
N ASP A 416 -28.43 -16.93 -10.68
CA ASP A 416 -28.47 -16.96 -9.20
C ASP A 416 -28.99 -15.67 -8.56
N GLY A 417 -29.46 -14.71 -9.36
CA GLY A 417 -29.93 -13.43 -8.87
C GLY A 417 -31.37 -13.45 -8.36
N TYR A 418 -31.63 -12.74 -7.27
CA TYR A 418 -32.98 -12.50 -6.76
C TYR A 418 -33.34 -11.02 -6.86
N ILE A 419 -34.53 -10.72 -7.37
CA ILE A 419 -35.12 -9.39 -7.37
C ILE A 419 -36.51 -9.48 -6.77
N GLY A 420 -36.75 -8.71 -5.71
CA GLY A 420 -38.05 -8.75 -5.02
C GLY A 420 -38.11 -7.79 -3.84
N LYS A 421 -39.29 -7.72 -3.23
CA LYS A 421 -39.55 -6.93 -2.02
C LYS A 421 -39.22 -7.72 -0.76
N VAL A 422 -38.30 -7.18 0.05
CA VAL A 422 -38.00 -7.71 1.38
C VAL A 422 -38.44 -6.67 2.41
N ARG A 423 -39.35 -7.01 3.29
CA ARG A 423 -39.98 -6.09 4.27
C ARG A 423 -40.54 -4.82 3.63
N GLY A 424 -41.17 -4.97 2.45
CA GLY A 424 -41.79 -3.87 1.71
C GLY A 424 -40.87 -3.05 0.82
N TYR A 425 -39.53 -3.32 0.78
CA TYR A 425 -38.55 -2.60 0.00
C TYR A 425 -37.96 -3.46 -1.10
N TRP A 426 -37.84 -2.93 -2.31
CA TRP A 426 -37.21 -3.59 -3.43
C TRP A 426 -35.71 -3.80 -3.18
N ARG A 427 -35.22 -4.98 -3.57
CA ARG A 427 -33.81 -5.34 -3.53
C ARG A 427 -33.47 -6.24 -4.71
N ALA A 428 -32.27 -6.04 -5.27
CA ALA A 428 -31.61 -7.00 -6.14
C ALA A 428 -30.46 -7.61 -5.36
N THR A 429 -30.39 -8.93 -5.25
CA THR A 429 -29.38 -9.62 -4.44
C THR A 429 -28.78 -10.78 -5.22
N TYR A 430 -27.47 -10.88 -5.22
CA TYR A 430 -26.70 -12.03 -5.68
C TYR A 430 -25.99 -12.66 -4.49
N VAL A 431 -26.03 -14.00 -4.38
CA VAL A 431 -25.42 -14.70 -3.25
C VAL A 431 -24.44 -15.75 -3.75
N THR A 432 -23.25 -15.78 -3.18
CA THR A 432 -22.23 -16.79 -3.48
C THR A 432 -21.49 -17.20 -2.23
N VAL A 433 -20.94 -18.41 -2.20
CA VAL A 433 -20.02 -18.87 -1.13
C VAL A 433 -18.56 -18.54 -1.44
N SER A 434 -18.24 -18.07 -2.65
CA SER A 434 -16.92 -17.63 -3.02
C SER A 434 -16.67 -16.16 -2.60
N PRO A 435 -15.73 -15.88 -1.70
CA PRO A 435 -15.37 -14.52 -1.33
C PRO A 435 -14.74 -13.75 -2.51
N THR A 436 -14.01 -14.44 -3.37
CA THR A 436 -13.40 -13.85 -4.57
C THR A 436 -14.47 -13.40 -5.56
N LEU A 437 -15.39 -14.31 -5.93
CA LEU A 437 -16.48 -13.97 -6.84
C LEU A 437 -17.37 -12.85 -6.28
N ALA A 438 -17.65 -12.87 -4.99
CA ALA A 438 -18.42 -11.82 -4.33
C ALA A 438 -17.76 -10.44 -4.47
N ALA A 439 -16.47 -10.34 -4.23
CA ALA A 439 -15.71 -9.10 -4.39
C ALA A 439 -15.68 -8.65 -5.87
N GLN A 440 -15.53 -9.58 -6.80
CA GLN A 440 -15.50 -9.30 -8.24
C GLN A 440 -16.86 -8.82 -8.77
N VAL A 441 -17.94 -9.49 -8.42
CA VAL A 441 -19.31 -9.05 -8.78
C VAL A 441 -19.62 -7.67 -8.18
N HIS A 442 -19.19 -7.42 -6.94
CA HIS A 442 -19.31 -6.11 -6.32
C HIS A 442 -18.55 -5.04 -7.12
N GLN A 443 -17.30 -5.30 -7.51
CA GLN A 443 -16.50 -4.39 -8.35
C GLN A 443 -17.15 -4.14 -9.73
N LEU A 444 -17.68 -5.17 -10.38
CA LEU A 444 -18.37 -5.02 -11.66
C LEU A 444 -19.58 -4.08 -11.55
N LEU A 445 -20.39 -4.19 -10.46
CA LEU A 445 -21.50 -3.27 -10.20
C LEU A 445 -21.01 -1.83 -9.99
N LEU A 446 -19.97 -1.64 -9.18
CA LEU A 446 -19.39 -0.32 -8.92
C LEU A 446 -18.87 0.33 -10.20
N ARG A 447 -18.22 -0.42 -11.08
CA ARG A 447 -17.76 0.07 -12.40
C ARG A 447 -18.91 0.52 -13.30
N GLN A 448 -20.11 -0.03 -13.12
CA GLN A 448 -21.33 0.43 -13.78
C GLN A 448 -21.99 1.62 -13.07
N GLY A 449 -21.36 2.16 -12.01
CA GLY A 449 -21.93 3.24 -11.19
C GLY A 449 -23.15 2.79 -10.37
N ILE A 450 -23.20 1.50 -9.99
CA ILE A 450 -24.28 0.92 -9.19
C ILE A 450 -23.73 0.66 -7.78
N ALA A 451 -24.14 1.48 -6.82
CA ALA A 451 -23.76 1.31 -5.42
C ALA A 451 -24.42 0.05 -4.83
N ALA A 452 -23.60 -0.88 -4.35
CA ALA A 452 -24.03 -2.12 -3.74
C ALA A 452 -23.38 -2.35 -2.38
N SER A 453 -24.07 -3.03 -1.48
CA SER A 453 -23.52 -3.52 -0.22
C SER A 453 -23.02 -4.95 -0.39
N LEU A 454 -22.00 -5.34 0.37
CA LEU A 454 -21.50 -6.72 0.44
C LEU A 454 -21.47 -7.16 1.91
N ARG A 455 -22.20 -8.22 2.23
CA ARG A 455 -22.36 -8.72 3.61
C ARG A 455 -22.08 -10.19 3.70
N GLU A 456 -21.34 -10.60 4.73
CA GLU A 456 -21.22 -11.99 5.12
C GLU A 456 -22.53 -12.48 5.81
N GLN A 457 -22.99 -13.64 5.39
CA GLN A 457 -24.12 -14.35 6.00
C GLN A 457 -23.59 -15.65 6.62
N ARG A 458 -23.57 -15.70 7.94
CA ARG A 458 -23.16 -16.88 8.70
C ARG A 458 -24.40 -17.60 9.23
N GLN A 459 -24.57 -18.85 8.85
CA GLN A 459 -25.61 -19.73 9.39
C GLN A 459 -24.92 -20.92 10.07
N ALA A 460 -25.49 -21.37 11.20
CA ALA A 460 -24.95 -22.55 11.88
C ALA A 460 -24.93 -23.76 10.93
N HIS A 461 -23.81 -24.47 10.92
CA HIS A 461 -23.58 -25.67 10.09
C HIS A 461 -23.56 -25.47 8.56
N ARG A 462 -23.48 -24.23 8.06
CA ARG A 462 -23.34 -23.93 6.63
C ARG A 462 -22.07 -23.14 6.36
N GLN A 463 -21.57 -23.22 5.12
CA GLN A 463 -20.50 -22.35 4.64
C GLN A 463 -20.93 -20.89 4.72
N VAL A 464 -19.95 -20.00 4.95
CA VAL A 464 -20.18 -18.55 4.92
C VAL A 464 -20.60 -18.16 3.51
N ALA A 465 -21.73 -17.49 3.37
CA ALA A 465 -22.20 -16.93 2.11
C ALA A 465 -21.99 -15.41 2.09
N TYR A 466 -21.80 -14.88 0.92
CA TYR A 466 -21.61 -13.45 0.66
C TYR A 466 -22.78 -12.94 -0.17
N ALA A 467 -23.51 -11.96 0.37
CA ALA A 467 -24.65 -11.34 -0.30
C ALA A 467 -24.27 -9.95 -0.80
N ILE A 468 -24.30 -9.78 -2.12
CA ILE A 468 -24.16 -8.49 -2.81
C ILE A 468 -25.58 -7.96 -3.04
N THR A 469 -25.90 -6.79 -2.47
CA THR A 469 -27.26 -6.26 -2.50
C THR A 469 -27.30 -4.83 -3.00
N VAL A 470 -28.06 -4.60 -4.05
CA VAL A 470 -28.49 -3.29 -4.54
C VAL A 470 -29.85 -2.99 -3.92
N SER A 471 -29.96 -1.93 -3.13
CA SER A 471 -31.18 -1.60 -2.37
C SER A 471 -31.56 -0.13 -2.41
N GLN A 472 -30.69 0.74 -2.91
CA GLN A 472 -30.97 2.16 -3.09
C GLN A 472 -31.78 2.35 -4.37
N ILE A 473 -32.72 3.26 -4.37
CA ILE A 473 -33.66 3.43 -5.48
C ILE A 473 -32.94 3.83 -6.77
N ASP A 474 -32.02 4.80 -6.70
CA ASP A 474 -31.27 5.27 -7.87
C ASP A 474 -30.37 4.15 -8.44
N ALA A 475 -29.73 3.40 -7.56
CA ALA A 475 -28.91 2.25 -7.93
C ALA A 475 -29.75 1.10 -8.50
N LEU A 476 -30.95 0.83 -7.93
CA LEU A 476 -31.88 -0.17 -8.43
C LEU A 476 -32.45 0.22 -9.80
N GLN A 477 -32.80 1.48 -9.99
CA GLN A 477 -33.28 1.97 -11.29
C GLN A 477 -32.18 1.79 -12.35
N ARG A 478 -30.96 2.25 -12.09
CA ARG A 478 -29.83 2.06 -12.99
C ARG A 478 -29.52 0.58 -13.25
N PHE A 479 -29.61 -0.25 -12.20
CA PHE A 479 -29.42 -1.69 -12.30
C PHE A 479 -30.46 -2.36 -13.22
N THR A 480 -31.76 -2.07 -13.04
CA THR A 480 -32.82 -2.68 -13.84
C THR A 480 -32.80 -2.22 -15.29
N GLU A 481 -32.52 -0.94 -15.54
CA GLU A 481 -32.35 -0.38 -16.88
C GLU A 481 -31.15 -1.03 -17.60
N LEU A 482 -29.97 -1.08 -16.94
CA LEU A 482 -28.74 -1.58 -17.54
C LEU A 482 -28.80 -3.07 -17.87
N LEU A 483 -29.36 -3.89 -16.98
CA LEU A 483 -29.47 -5.33 -17.18
C LEU A 483 -30.72 -5.75 -17.95
N SER A 484 -31.58 -4.81 -18.35
CA SER A 484 -32.84 -5.05 -19.05
C SER A 484 -33.77 -6.02 -18.29
N ILE A 485 -33.81 -5.90 -16.95
CA ILE A 485 -34.59 -6.78 -16.11
C ILE A 485 -36.03 -6.26 -15.99
N THR A 486 -37.00 -7.05 -16.45
CA THR A 486 -38.42 -6.78 -16.32
C THR A 486 -38.96 -7.30 -14.98
N GLY A 487 -39.87 -6.56 -14.33
CA GLY A 487 -40.53 -7.02 -13.09
C GLY A 487 -40.25 -6.18 -11.84
N CYS A 488 -39.30 -5.27 -11.85
CA CYS A 488 -39.10 -4.27 -10.80
C CYS A 488 -39.71 -2.92 -11.22
N GLN A 489 -40.98 -2.70 -10.91
CA GLN A 489 -41.63 -1.41 -11.15
C GLN A 489 -41.56 -0.55 -9.89
N LEU A 490 -40.68 0.44 -9.89
CA LEU A 490 -40.55 1.45 -8.81
C LEU A 490 -41.70 2.45 -8.95
N THR A 491 -42.58 2.52 -7.97
CA THR A 491 -43.67 3.52 -7.92
C THR A 491 -43.11 4.92 -7.66
N THR A 492 -43.89 5.95 -8.04
CA THR A 492 -43.50 7.36 -7.80
C THR A 492 -43.34 7.67 -6.30
N ALA A 493 -44.09 6.99 -5.42
CA ALA A 493 -43.99 7.11 -3.97
C ALA A 493 -42.66 6.49 -3.44
N GLU A 494 -42.26 5.34 -4.00
CA GLU A 494 -40.99 4.67 -3.65
C GLU A 494 -39.79 5.48 -4.11
N ARG A 495 -39.86 6.18 -5.24
CA ARG A 495 -38.81 7.08 -5.75
C ARG A 495 -38.51 8.26 -4.81
N LYS A 496 -39.46 8.66 -3.95
CA LYS A 496 -39.29 9.74 -2.98
C LYS A 496 -38.72 9.31 -1.62
N GLN A 497 -38.61 8.00 -1.36
CA GLN A 497 -38.42 7.51 0.01
C GLN A 497 -36.98 7.24 0.47
N ARG A 498 -35.94 7.17 -0.38
CA ARG A 498 -34.56 6.96 0.09
C ARG A 498 -33.51 7.45 -0.89
N THR A 499 -32.90 8.53 -0.58
CA THR A 499 -31.52 8.84 -0.94
C THR A 499 -30.58 7.89 -0.15
N GLY A 500 -29.59 7.36 -0.85
CA GLY A 500 -28.79 6.26 -0.34
C GLY A 500 -27.83 6.58 0.79
N CYS A 501 -27.55 5.57 1.61
CA CYS A 501 -26.56 5.64 2.69
C CYS A 501 -25.12 5.51 2.17
N ILE A 502 -24.92 5.04 0.94
CA ILE A 502 -23.63 4.91 0.27
C ILE A 502 -23.73 5.59 -1.10
N ALA A 503 -22.66 6.16 -1.58
CA ALA A 503 -22.58 6.77 -2.90
C ALA A 503 -21.41 6.19 -3.69
N VAL A 504 -21.47 6.29 -5.01
CA VAL A 504 -20.42 5.84 -5.91
C VAL A 504 -20.20 6.89 -6.98
N ASP A 505 -18.95 7.15 -7.30
CA ASP A 505 -18.52 7.91 -8.48
C ASP A 505 -17.66 7.04 -9.40
N ASP A 506 -16.87 7.63 -10.28
CA ASP A 506 -16.03 6.87 -11.21
C ASP A 506 -14.78 6.28 -10.52
N ARG A 507 -14.42 6.72 -9.32
CA ARG A 507 -13.19 6.33 -8.61
C ARG A 507 -13.45 5.56 -7.33
N TYR A 508 -14.47 5.92 -6.56
CA TYR A 508 -14.67 5.41 -5.20
C TYR A 508 -16.13 5.06 -4.89
N LEU A 509 -16.29 4.04 -4.08
CA LEU A 509 -17.48 3.81 -3.27
C LEU A 509 -17.27 4.52 -1.91
N TYR A 510 -18.21 5.37 -1.53
CA TYR A 510 -18.21 6.17 -0.31
C TYR A 510 -19.00 5.46 0.79
N LEU A 511 -18.32 5.09 1.86
CA LEU A 511 -18.79 4.23 2.93
C LEU A 511 -18.80 4.97 4.28
N PRO A 512 -19.92 5.53 4.72
CA PRO A 512 -20.02 6.16 6.03
C PRO A 512 -19.72 5.18 7.17
N VAL A 513 -19.07 5.66 8.20
CA VAL A 513 -18.75 4.89 9.40
C VAL A 513 -20.00 4.73 10.27
N GLU A 514 -20.45 3.50 10.48
CA GLU A 514 -21.57 3.17 11.38
C GLU A 514 -21.16 3.12 12.84
N ARG A 515 -20.01 2.52 13.10
CA ARG A 515 -19.52 2.26 14.44
C ARG A 515 -18.00 2.13 14.46
N VAL A 516 -17.42 2.63 15.53
CA VAL A 516 -16.02 2.40 15.90
C VAL A 516 -16.01 1.84 17.30
N ARG A 517 -15.17 0.85 17.57
CA ARG A 517 -14.96 0.28 18.88
C ARG A 517 -13.52 -0.18 19.07
N PHE A 518 -13.02 -0.12 20.27
CA PHE A 518 -11.76 -0.73 20.66
C PHE A 518 -11.98 -2.20 21.02
N VAL A 519 -11.05 -3.06 20.61
CA VAL A 519 -11.10 -4.50 20.83
C VAL A 519 -9.76 -4.96 21.36
N PRO A 520 -9.70 -5.55 22.57
CA PRO A 520 -8.44 -6.09 23.09
C PRO A 520 -7.85 -7.12 22.13
N TYR A 521 -6.55 -7.03 21.92
CA TYR A 521 -5.83 -7.92 21.02
C TYR A 521 -4.43 -8.22 21.55
N HIS A 522 -4.06 -9.50 21.48
CA HIS A 522 -2.72 -9.97 21.75
C HIS A 522 -2.34 -10.97 20.68
N GLY A 523 -1.39 -10.62 19.82
CA GLY A 523 -1.00 -11.48 18.72
C GLY A 523 -0.19 -10.75 17.65
N VAL A 524 -0.03 -11.42 16.53
CA VAL A 524 0.77 -10.93 15.41
C VAL A 524 -0.03 -9.96 14.57
N VAL A 525 0.58 -8.84 14.22
CA VAL A 525 0.06 -7.85 13.27
C VAL A 525 0.97 -7.72 12.06
N TYR A 526 0.42 -7.28 10.94
CA TYR A 526 1.06 -7.24 9.64
C TYR A 526 0.93 -5.87 9.00
N ASN A 527 1.93 -5.50 8.21
CA ASN A 527 1.84 -4.42 7.24
C ASN A 527 2.43 -4.88 5.91
N LEU A 528 2.18 -4.14 4.85
CA LEU A 528 2.68 -4.44 3.51
C LEU A 528 3.50 -3.27 3.01
N GLU A 529 4.59 -3.55 2.32
CA GLU A 529 5.22 -2.61 1.42
C GLU A 529 4.70 -2.87 0.01
N VAL A 530 4.22 -1.81 -0.66
CA VAL A 530 3.59 -1.90 -1.98
C VAL A 530 4.29 -0.96 -2.96
N ALA A 531 4.76 -1.49 -4.07
CA ALA A 531 5.51 -0.77 -5.06
C ALA A 531 4.74 0.42 -5.64
N GLY A 532 5.36 1.59 -5.70
CA GLY A 532 4.85 2.81 -6.32
C GLY A 532 3.73 3.52 -5.53
N ALA A 533 2.57 2.89 -5.36
CA ALA A 533 1.39 3.53 -4.80
C ALA A 533 1.43 3.74 -3.27
N GLN A 534 2.27 2.99 -2.56
CA GLN A 534 2.42 3.04 -1.10
C GLN A 534 1.11 2.86 -0.31
N THR A 535 0.12 2.20 -0.91
CA THR A 535 -1.21 1.98 -0.31
C THR A 535 -1.76 0.62 -0.70
N TYR A 536 -2.65 0.11 0.13
CA TYR A 536 -3.43 -1.07 -0.19
C TYR A 536 -4.83 -1.00 0.42
N VAL A 537 -5.71 -1.91 0.02
CA VAL A 537 -7.08 -1.96 0.52
C VAL A 537 -7.20 -3.08 1.54
N GLY A 538 -7.35 -2.70 2.81
CA GLY A 538 -7.71 -3.61 3.90
C GLY A 538 -9.23 -3.69 4.03
N SER A 539 -9.80 -4.89 3.96
CA SER A 539 -11.25 -5.11 3.91
C SER A 539 -11.95 -4.20 2.88
N PHE A 540 -12.52 -3.08 3.28
CA PHE A 540 -13.20 -2.11 2.40
C PHE A 540 -12.74 -0.67 2.66
N ALA A 541 -11.51 -0.48 3.07
CA ALA A 541 -10.93 0.84 3.26
C ALA A 541 -9.51 0.90 2.71
N ILE A 542 -9.15 2.05 2.17
CA ILE A 542 -7.80 2.35 1.76
C ILE A 542 -6.97 2.64 3.00
N VAL A 543 -5.88 1.90 3.15
CA VAL A 543 -4.90 2.09 4.20
C VAL A 543 -3.52 2.35 3.59
N HIS A 544 -2.67 3.06 4.32
CA HIS A 544 -1.32 3.34 3.87
C HIS A 544 -0.39 2.20 4.28
N ASN A 545 0.54 1.82 3.40
CA ASN A 545 1.70 1.07 3.86
C ASN A 545 2.54 1.98 4.79
N CYS A 546 3.45 1.44 5.53
CA CYS A 546 4.38 2.27 6.30
C CYS A 546 5.19 3.13 5.32
N VAL A 547 5.06 4.46 5.40
CA VAL A 547 5.63 5.44 4.43
C VAL A 547 7.15 5.52 4.50
N VAL A 548 7.72 4.95 5.53
CA VAL A 548 9.16 4.86 5.69
C VAL A 548 9.54 3.40 5.45
N ASN A 549 10.68 3.18 4.84
CA ASN A 549 11.47 1.94 4.92
C ASN A 549 11.64 1.43 6.38
N GLY A 550 10.78 1.92 7.26
CA GLY A 550 10.74 1.69 8.69
C GLY A 550 10.82 0.23 9.09
N PRO A 551 10.11 -0.70 8.43
CA PRO A 551 10.20 -2.11 8.82
C PRO A 551 11.42 -2.84 8.27
N GLY A 552 11.96 -2.45 7.12
CA GLY A 552 13.28 -2.89 6.67
C GLY A 552 14.37 -2.36 7.58
N GLU A 553 14.29 -1.09 7.94
CA GLU A 553 15.22 -0.42 8.85
C GLU A 553 14.93 -0.72 10.33
N ALA A 554 13.67 -1.03 10.73
CA ALA A 554 13.36 -1.50 12.08
C ALA A 554 13.79 -2.95 12.36
N ARG A 555 13.92 -3.79 11.34
CA ARG A 555 14.62 -5.08 11.47
C ARG A 555 16.12 -4.92 11.71
N ILE A 556 16.68 -3.81 11.24
CA ILE A 556 18.08 -3.44 11.40
C ILE A 556 18.26 -2.56 12.66
N ALA A 557 17.16 -1.98 13.17
CA ALA A 557 17.19 -1.19 14.40
C ALA A 557 17.42 -2.09 15.61
N ASP A 558 18.34 -1.70 16.44
CA ASP A 558 18.68 -2.43 17.66
C ASP A 558 17.54 -2.44 18.67
N LEU A 559 16.77 -1.37 18.71
CA LEU A 559 15.58 -1.24 19.55
C LEU A 559 14.55 -0.32 18.90
N GLY A 560 13.30 -0.41 19.37
CA GLY A 560 12.25 0.43 18.86
C GLY A 560 11.02 0.45 19.76
N ILE A 561 10.07 1.31 19.37
CA ILE A 561 8.81 1.47 20.07
C ILE A 561 7.63 1.49 19.10
N ALA A 562 6.58 0.77 19.46
CA ALA A 562 5.26 0.89 18.86
C ALA A 562 4.34 1.54 19.90
N ALA A 563 4.11 2.86 19.75
CA ALA A 563 3.29 3.64 20.66
C ALA A 563 1.81 3.58 20.25
N GLY A 564 0.92 3.46 21.26
CA GLY A 564 -0.52 3.59 21.13
C GLY A 564 -1.08 4.32 22.35
N ARG A 565 -2.35 4.72 22.32
CA ARG A 565 -2.98 5.52 23.37
C ARG A 565 -2.83 4.90 24.75
N GLY A 566 -2.08 5.56 25.63
CA GLY A 566 -1.85 5.16 27.01
C GLY A 566 -0.83 4.05 27.25
N LYS A 567 -0.34 3.34 26.20
CA LYS A 567 0.65 2.26 26.32
C LYS A 567 1.53 2.17 25.08
N ALA A 568 2.77 1.68 25.27
CA ALA A 568 3.71 1.42 24.20
C ALA A 568 4.40 0.07 24.36
N ALA A 569 4.73 -0.61 23.26
CA ALA A 569 5.54 -1.81 23.25
C ALA A 569 6.97 -1.47 22.86
N LEU A 570 7.92 -1.86 23.71
CA LEU A 570 9.36 -1.79 23.43
C LEU A 570 9.80 -3.09 22.77
N PHE A 571 10.63 -3.00 21.73
CA PHE A 571 11.23 -4.15 21.08
C PHE A 571 12.76 -3.99 20.92
N VAL A 572 13.44 -5.12 20.94
CA VAL A 572 14.89 -5.25 20.68
C VAL A 572 15.07 -6.28 19.57
N GLU A 573 15.83 -5.96 18.54
CA GLU A 573 16.08 -6.84 17.39
C GLU A 573 14.79 -7.45 16.79
N GLY A 574 13.69 -6.68 16.81
CA GLY A 574 12.38 -7.06 16.29
C GLY A 574 11.50 -7.87 17.25
N GLU A 575 11.96 -8.23 18.46
CA GLU A 575 11.18 -8.93 19.47
C GLU A 575 10.69 -7.97 20.57
N VAL A 576 9.40 -8.06 20.95
CA VAL A 576 8.82 -7.24 22.03
C VAL A 576 9.36 -7.71 23.38
N VAL A 577 10.13 -6.85 24.04
CA VAL A 577 10.72 -7.16 25.36
C VAL A 577 9.89 -6.64 26.53
N ARG A 578 9.10 -5.56 26.34
CA ARG A 578 8.33 -4.93 27.40
C ARG A 578 7.16 -4.11 26.88
N THR A 579 6.04 -4.09 27.64
CA THR A 579 4.94 -3.12 27.44
C THR A 579 4.93 -2.12 28.58
N ILE A 580 4.81 -0.84 28.26
CA ILE A 580 4.91 0.29 29.21
C ILE A 580 3.75 1.28 29.04
N GLN A 581 3.54 2.17 30.02
CA GLN A 581 2.58 3.26 29.91
C GLN A 581 3.16 4.39 29.04
N GLU A 582 2.28 5.19 28.41
CA GLU A 582 2.67 6.29 27.51
C GLU A 582 3.61 7.29 28.20
N GLY A 583 3.35 7.62 29.48
CA GLY A 583 4.19 8.51 30.28
C GLY A 583 5.60 7.98 30.54
N ASP A 584 5.82 6.68 30.44
CA ASP A 584 7.10 6.01 30.76
C ASP A 584 7.93 5.70 29.49
N ILE A 585 7.44 6.12 28.31
CA ILE A 585 8.05 5.78 27.02
C ILE A 585 9.52 6.21 26.94
N VAL A 586 9.80 7.46 27.26
CA VAL A 586 11.13 8.04 27.15
C VAL A 586 12.09 7.37 28.15
N GLU A 587 11.66 7.20 29.41
CA GLU A 587 12.44 6.54 30.46
C GLU A 587 12.81 5.11 30.09
N ALA A 588 11.83 4.34 29.65
CA ALA A 588 12.04 2.93 29.33
C ALA A 588 12.86 2.73 28.08
N LEU A 589 12.70 3.59 27.05
CA LEU A 589 13.49 3.55 25.82
C LEU A 589 14.95 3.93 26.10
N VAL A 590 15.19 4.97 26.90
CA VAL A 590 16.51 5.41 27.28
C VAL A 590 17.22 4.35 28.12
N ALA A 591 16.55 3.77 29.11
CA ALA A 591 17.11 2.73 29.96
C ALA A 591 17.52 1.49 29.12
N LEU A 592 16.70 1.10 28.16
CA LEU A 592 16.98 -0.02 27.27
C LEU A 592 18.16 0.30 26.30
N ALA A 593 18.23 1.53 25.80
CA ALA A 593 19.32 1.98 24.97
C ALA A 593 20.67 1.96 25.75
N GLU A 594 20.65 2.38 27.00
CA GLU A 594 21.82 2.34 27.89
C GLU A 594 22.27 0.90 28.20
N GLU A 595 21.31 -0.01 28.44
CA GLU A 595 21.59 -1.43 28.68
C GLU A 595 22.28 -2.09 27.48
N ILE A 596 21.75 -1.86 26.25
CA ILE A 596 22.33 -2.39 25.02
C ILE A 596 23.72 -1.77 24.76
N ALA A 597 23.87 -0.48 25.00
CA ALA A 597 25.14 0.22 24.84
C ALA A 597 26.21 -0.33 25.80
N GLU A 598 25.86 -0.56 27.07
CA GLU A 598 26.79 -1.12 28.07
C GLU A 598 27.21 -2.56 27.70
N LYS A 599 26.26 -3.38 27.22
CA LYS A 599 26.54 -4.73 26.74
C LYS A 599 27.58 -4.70 25.60
N ARG A 600 27.36 -3.86 24.60
CA ARG A 600 28.28 -3.68 23.44
C ARG A 600 29.65 -3.17 23.86
N ARG A 601 29.71 -2.30 24.86
CA ARG A 601 31.00 -1.82 25.40
C ARG A 601 31.80 -2.95 26.03
N LYS A 602 31.15 -3.77 26.88
CA LYS A 602 31.79 -4.93 27.51
C LYS A 602 32.27 -5.98 26.50
N GLU A 603 31.47 -6.24 25.46
CA GLU A 603 31.85 -7.16 24.38
C GLU A 603 33.07 -6.63 23.61
N LYS A 604 33.16 -5.32 23.37
CA LYS A 604 34.29 -4.68 22.68
C LYS A 604 35.57 -4.69 23.54
N GLU A 605 35.46 -4.49 24.85
CA GLU A 605 36.59 -4.58 25.79
C GLU A 605 37.14 -6.00 25.86
N GLN A 606 36.28 -7.03 25.91
CA GLN A 606 36.70 -8.44 25.87
C GLN A 606 37.43 -8.81 24.59
N MET A 607 36.99 -8.31 23.42
CA MET A 607 37.66 -8.55 22.14
C MET A 607 39.01 -7.85 22.01
N THR A 608 39.32 -6.81 22.81
CA THR A 608 40.60 -6.11 22.82
C THR A 608 41.58 -6.75 23.79
N ASP A 609 41.14 -7.41 24.84
CA ASP A 609 42.00 -8.13 25.81
C ASP A 609 42.44 -9.49 25.27
N ASP A 610 41.75 -10.08 24.28
CA ASP A 610 42.10 -11.33 23.62
C ASP A 610 43.05 -11.18 22.40
N LYS A 611 43.53 -9.95 22.12
CA LYS A 611 44.51 -9.64 21.08
C LYS A 611 45.83 -9.15 21.69
#